data_d771f78bf137bac44aab3b348f061f03
#
_entry.id   d771f78bf137bac44aab3b348f061f03
#
_cell.length_a   1.000
_cell.length_b   1.000
_cell.length_c   1.000
_cell.angle_alpha   90.00
_cell.angle_beta   90.00
_cell.angle_gamma   90.00
#
_symmetry.space_group_name_H-M   'P 1'
#
loop_
_entity.id
_entity.type
_entity.pdbx_description
1 polymer ?
#
loop_
_entity_poly.entity_id
_entity_poly.type
_entity_poly.pdbx_seq_one_letter_code
_entity_poly.pdbx_strand_id
1 'polypeptide(L)'
;MEKIDKIYFDIDGVLKGTASPQEDIISLLRYCLDNYASSLYWLTTHCKGNENHTDFALSDTLPKELVDELYQSFLPTNWEVLKTDGIDLGSDFVWFDDNLFESEKMVLESYFVLDGFFRMNPKDPEMAKKALLFLKSFKR
;
A
#
# COMPACT_ATOMS: atom_id res chain seq x y z
N MET A 1 -6.92 -16.71 3.06
CA MET A 1 -5.91 -15.95 3.83
C MET A 1 -6.54 -15.49 5.13
N GLU A 2 -6.02 -15.94 6.25
CA GLU A 2 -6.51 -15.56 7.58
C GLU A 2 -5.71 -14.42 8.21
N LYS A 3 -4.40 -14.42 7.96
CA LYS A 3 -3.47 -13.41 8.44
C LYS A 3 -2.76 -12.76 7.28
N ILE A 4 -2.29 -11.54 7.49
CA ILE A 4 -1.51 -10.80 6.51
C ILE A 4 -0.05 -10.81 6.96
N ASP A 5 0.85 -11.22 6.07
CA ASP A 5 2.29 -11.21 6.31
C ASP A 5 2.93 -9.91 5.87
N LYS A 6 2.45 -9.34 4.76
CA LYS A 6 3.02 -8.14 4.14
C LYS A 6 1.95 -7.25 3.56
N ILE A 7 2.11 -5.94 3.70
CA ILE A 7 1.22 -4.94 3.13
C ILE A 7 2.04 -4.00 2.24
N TYR A 8 1.60 -3.85 1.00
CA TYR A 8 2.24 -3.01 -0.01
C TYR A 8 1.34 -1.84 -0.33
N PHE A 9 1.90 -0.64 -0.38
CA PHE A 9 1.18 0.59 -0.71
C PHE A 9 1.81 1.32 -1.88
N ASP A 10 0.99 1.71 -2.85
CA ASP A 10 1.33 2.80 -3.75
C ASP A 10 0.94 4.13 -3.09
N ILE A 11 1.36 5.23 -3.66
CA ILE A 11 1.09 6.59 -3.13
C ILE A 11 0.03 7.29 -3.98
N ASP A 12 0.30 7.48 -5.28
CA ASP A 12 -0.63 8.21 -6.15
C ASP A 12 -1.92 7.42 -6.35
N GLY A 13 -3.05 8.07 -6.12
CA GLY A 13 -4.36 7.44 -6.20
C GLY A 13 -4.73 6.56 -5.01
N VAL A 14 -3.84 6.43 -4.02
CA VAL A 14 -4.03 5.60 -2.82
C VAL A 14 -3.99 6.46 -1.57
N LEU A 15 -2.88 7.15 -1.34
CA LEU A 15 -2.66 8.02 -0.18
C LEU A 15 -2.70 9.50 -0.56
N LYS A 16 -2.46 9.81 -1.83
CA LYS A 16 -2.38 11.15 -2.39
C LYS A 16 -3.23 11.22 -3.65
N GLY A 17 -3.86 12.37 -3.90
CA GLY A 17 -4.70 12.55 -5.08
C GLY A 17 -6.00 11.76 -5.01
N THR A 18 -6.58 11.62 -3.83
CA THR A 18 -7.81 10.86 -3.59
C THR A 18 -8.90 11.75 -3.01
N ALA A 19 -10.15 11.28 -3.14
CA ALA A 19 -11.31 11.94 -2.52
C ALA A 19 -11.48 11.59 -1.03
N SER A 20 -10.72 10.63 -0.51
CA SER A 20 -10.77 10.27 0.90
C SER A 20 -10.30 11.45 1.76
N PRO A 21 -11.01 11.78 2.87
CA PRO A 21 -10.53 12.77 3.81
C PRO A 21 -9.16 12.41 4.38
N GLN A 22 -8.32 13.41 4.63
CA GLN A 22 -6.99 13.20 5.21
C GLN A 22 -7.06 12.39 6.51
N GLU A 23 -8.04 12.68 7.37
CA GLU A 23 -8.19 11.97 8.65
C GLU A 23 -8.40 10.47 8.47
N ASP A 24 -9.09 10.05 7.40
CA ASP A 24 -9.33 8.64 7.13
C ASP A 24 -8.06 7.95 6.62
N ILE A 25 -7.27 8.64 5.82
CA ILE A 25 -5.97 8.16 5.36
C ILE A 25 -5.02 8.02 6.55
N ILE A 26 -5.00 9.00 7.45
CA ILE A 26 -4.20 8.96 8.67
C ILE A 26 -4.61 7.75 9.53
N SER A 27 -5.92 7.53 9.69
CA SER A 27 -6.44 6.38 10.47
C SER A 27 -6.00 5.04 9.89
N LEU A 28 -6.05 4.92 8.56
CA LEU A 28 -5.59 3.71 7.85
C LEU A 28 -4.10 3.47 8.11
N LEU A 29 -3.27 4.50 7.91
CA LEU A 29 -1.83 4.38 8.09
C LEU A 29 -1.45 4.14 9.55
N ARG A 30 -2.14 4.80 10.49
CA ARG A 30 -1.91 4.59 11.92
C ARG A 30 -2.22 3.15 12.32
N TYR A 31 -3.32 2.59 11.82
CA TYR A 31 -3.65 1.20 12.05
C TYR A 31 -2.54 0.26 11.55
N CYS A 32 -2.02 0.53 10.36
CA CYS A 32 -0.92 -0.26 9.79
C CYS A 32 0.34 -0.17 10.64
N LEU A 33 0.72 1.05 11.05
CA LEU A 33 1.91 1.25 11.89
C LEU A 33 1.77 0.56 13.25
N ASP A 34 0.58 0.59 13.84
CA ASP A 34 0.35 0.01 15.16
C ASP A 34 0.28 -1.52 15.14
N ASN A 35 -0.15 -2.12 14.03
CA ASN A 35 -0.43 -3.56 13.97
C ASN A 35 0.47 -4.34 13.03
N TYR A 36 1.17 -3.68 12.10
CA TYR A 36 1.98 -4.32 11.06
C TYR A 36 3.33 -3.65 10.86
N ALA A 37 3.91 -3.07 11.92
CA ALA A 37 5.08 -2.18 11.85
C ALA A 37 6.28 -2.74 11.07
N SER A 38 6.52 -4.05 11.10
CA SER A 38 7.66 -4.68 10.40
C SER A 38 7.25 -5.34 9.08
N SER A 39 6.02 -5.11 8.61
CA SER A 39 5.44 -5.78 7.46
C SER A 39 4.94 -4.81 6.39
N LEU A 40 5.38 -3.56 6.44
CA LEU A 40 4.91 -2.50 5.57
C LEU A 40 5.94 -2.18 4.49
N TYR A 41 5.49 -2.10 3.24
CA TYR A 41 6.35 -1.91 2.07
C TYR A 41 5.79 -0.84 1.14
N TRP A 42 6.70 -0.03 0.60
CA TRP A 42 6.36 0.85 -0.52
C TRP A 42 6.42 0.07 -1.83
N LEU A 43 5.38 0.21 -2.65
CA LEU A 43 5.32 -0.36 -3.99
C LEU A 43 4.87 0.76 -4.93
N THR A 44 5.76 1.68 -5.19
CA THR A 44 5.47 2.95 -5.85
C THR A 44 6.69 3.43 -6.64
N THR A 45 6.47 4.24 -7.67
CA THR A 45 7.56 4.88 -8.41
C THR A 45 8.33 5.89 -7.56
N HIS A 46 7.78 6.36 -6.44
CA HIS A 46 8.47 7.27 -5.52
C HIS A 46 9.51 6.57 -4.63
N CYS A 47 9.52 5.24 -4.63
CA CYS A 47 10.53 4.46 -3.90
C CYS A 47 10.89 3.25 -4.75
N LYS A 48 11.96 3.39 -5.53
CA LYS A 48 12.32 2.40 -6.53
C LYS A 48 13.83 2.29 -6.62
N GLY A 49 14.34 1.06 -6.56
CA GLY A 49 15.77 0.83 -6.50
C GLY A 49 16.36 1.36 -5.20
N ASN A 50 17.41 2.18 -5.30
CA ASN A 50 18.09 2.76 -4.14
C ASN A 50 17.56 4.15 -3.76
N GLU A 51 16.51 4.63 -4.44
CA GLU A 51 15.97 5.97 -4.23
C GLU A 51 14.62 5.90 -3.52
N ASN A 52 14.48 6.67 -2.44
CA ASN A 52 13.23 6.79 -1.70
C ASN A 52 12.87 8.28 -1.59
N HIS A 53 11.87 8.70 -2.38
CA HIS A 53 11.34 10.05 -2.42
C HIS A 53 9.93 10.14 -1.83
N THR A 54 9.54 9.16 -1.00
CA THR A 54 8.19 9.09 -0.43
C THR A 54 7.92 10.24 0.54
N ASP A 55 8.93 10.71 1.25
CA ASP A 55 8.81 11.88 2.12
C ASP A 55 8.43 13.13 1.34
N PHE A 56 9.09 13.38 0.20
CA PHE A 56 8.76 14.50 -0.68
C PHE A 56 7.35 14.33 -1.28
N ALA A 57 7.01 13.13 -1.74
CA ALA A 57 5.71 12.86 -2.36
C ALA A 57 4.55 13.09 -1.40
N LEU A 58 4.75 12.84 -0.11
CA LEU A 58 3.69 12.95 0.91
C LEU A 58 3.74 14.26 1.70
N SER A 59 4.74 15.09 1.50
CA SER A 59 5.00 16.29 2.31
C SER A 59 3.86 17.31 2.28
N ASP A 60 3.10 17.39 1.17
CA ASP A 60 1.98 18.30 1.00
C ASP A 60 0.62 17.65 1.34
N THR A 61 0.62 16.40 1.75
CA THR A 61 -0.61 15.61 1.92
C THR A 61 -0.84 15.21 3.38
N LEU A 62 0.23 14.89 4.12
CA LEU A 62 0.15 14.36 5.47
C LEU A 62 0.99 15.22 6.44
N PRO A 63 0.68 15.18 7.76
CA PRO A 63 1.50 15.87 8.75
C PRO A 63 2.96 15.37 8.73
N LYS A 64 3.90 16.30 8.96
CA LYS A 64 5.33 16.00 8.87
C LYS A 64 5.75 14.84 9.77
N GLU A 65 5.26 14.79 10.99
CA GLU A 65 5.61 13.73 11.94
C GLU A 65 5.21 12.34 11.42
N LEU A 66 4.04 12.26 10.78
CA LEU A 66 3.58 11.01 10.18
C LEU A 66 4.43 10.64 8.96
N VAL A 67 4.74 11.62 8.11
CA VAL A 67 5.59 11.40 6.93
C VAL A 67 6.95 10.85 7.36
N ASP A 68 7.56 11.43 8.39
CA ASP A 68 8.84 10.96 8.92
C ASP A 68 8.74 9.54 9.47
N GLU A 69 7.68 9.23 10.18
CA GLU A 69 7.46 7.88 10.72
C GLU A 69 7.28 6.85 9.61
N LEU A 70 6.51 7.18 8.58
CA LEU A 70 6.32 6.31 7.42
C LEU A 70 7.64 6.08 6.68
N TYR A 71 8.43 7.13 6.49
CA TYR A 71 9.73 7.04 5.82
C TYR A 71 10.66 6.06 6.53
N GLN A 72 10.63 6.04 7.86
CA GLN A 72 11.47 5.17 8.68
C GLN A 72 10.93 3.74 8.80
N SER A 73 9.61 3.58 8.77
CA SER A 73 8.95 2.30 9.06
C SER A 73 8.71 1.43 7.84
N PHE A 74 8.40 2.05 6.70
CA PHE A 74 8.12 1.31 5.46
C PHE A 74 9.43 0.90 4.79
N LEU A 75 9.45 -0.32 4.29
CA LEU A 75 10.60 -0.87 3.57
C LEU A 75 10.44 -0.68 2.05
N PRO A 76 11.55 -0.51 1.32
CA PRO A 76 11.49 -0.41 -0.13
C PRO A 76 11.25 -1.78 -0.77
N THR A 77 10.80 -1.76 -2.03
CA THR A 77 10.71 -2.96 -2.87
C THR A 77 11.57 -2.78 -4.11
N ASN A 78 11.94 -3.90 -4.73
CA ASN A 78 12.78 -3.89 -5.92
C ASN A 78 12.00 -4.40 -7.13
N TRP A 79 11.73 -3.52 -8.10
CA TRP A 79 11.01 -3.84 -9.33
C TRP A 79 11.38 -2.82 -10.40
N GLU A 80 11.18 -3.16 -11.68
CA GLU A 80 11.47 -2.26 -12.80
C GLU A 80 10.20 -1.86 -13.56
N VAL A 81 9.53 -2.82 -14.21
CA VAL A 81 8.35 -2.57 -15.06
C VAL A 81 7.08 -3.04 -14.36
N LEU A 82 7.05 -4.29 -13.92
CA LEU A 82 5.88 -4.86 -13.24
C LEU A 82 6.07 -4.80 -11.73
N LYS A 83 5.12 -4.20 -11.04
CA LYS A 83 5.14 -4.14 -9.57
C LYS A 83 5.10 -5.52 -8.92
N THR A 84 4.52 -6.51 -9.60
CA THR A 84 4.49 -7.89 -9.11
C THR A 84 5.89 -8.47 -8.90
N ASP A 85 6.90 -7.95 -9.56
CA ASP A 85 8.30 -8.36 -9.33
C ASP A 85 8.80 -7.89 -7.96
N GLY A 86 8.16 -6.89 -7.37
CA GLY A 86 8.49 -6.38 -6.04
C GLY A 86 7.70 -7.03 -4.91
N ILE A 87 6.79 -7.94 -5.22
CA ILE A 87 5.93 -8.61 -4.24
C ILE A 87 6.44 -10.01 -3.94
N ASP A 88 6.46 -10.37 -2.66
CA ASP A 88 6.66 -11.75 -2.25
C ASP A 88 5.37 -12.54 -2.48
N LEU A 89 5.25 -13.14 -3.67
CA LEU A 89 4.05 -13.85 -4.09
C LEU A 89 3.81 -15.14 -3.31
N GLY A 90 4.81 -15.62 -2.58
CA GLY A 90 4.68 -16.79 -1.72
C GLY A 90 4.18 -16.45 -0.31
N SER A 91 3.99 -15.18 0.00
CA SER A 91 3.46 -14.72 1.29
C SER A 91 1.97 -14.42 1.19
N ASP A 92 1.31 -14.30 2.34
CA ASP A 92 -0.03 -13.76 2.43
C ASP A 92 0.08 -12.24 2.47
N PHE A 93 -0.27 -11.58 1.38
CA PHE A 93 -0.07 -10.14 1.24
C PHE A 93 -1.37 -9.41 0.89
N VAL A 94 -1.39 -8.11 1.16
CA VAL A 94 -2.35 -7.16 0.63
C VAL A 94 -1.59 -6.07 -0.10
N TRP A 95 -2.02 -5.75 -1.31
CA TRP A 95 -1.44 -4.72 -2.15
C TRP A 95 -2.52 -3.68 -2.47
N PHE A 96 -2.32 -2.45 -1.97
CA PHE A 96 -3.22 -1.32 -2.23
C PHE A 96 -2.67 -0.50 -3.39
N ASP A 97 -3.44 -0.44 -4.46
CA ASP A 97 -3.09 0.34 -5.66
C ASP A 97 -4.37 0.72 -6.39
N ASP A 98 -4.35 1.82 -7.13
CA ASP A 98 -5.49 2.25 -7.94
C ASP A 98 -5.50 1.62 -9.33
N ASN A 99 -4.43 0.97 -9.72
CA ASN A 99 -4.27 0.39 -11.05
C ASN A 99 -3.61 -1.00 -10.99
N LEU A 100 -4.08 -1.88 -11.86
CA LEU A 100 -3.52 -3.23 -12.04
C LEU A 100 -3.42 -3.48 -13.53
N PHE A 101 -2.20 -3.58 -14.05
CA PHE A 101 -2.00 -3.91 -15.46
C PHE A 101 -2.47 -5.34 -15.74
N GLU A 102 -2.94 -5.61 -16.96
CA GLU A 102 -3.37 -6.94 -17.34
C GLU A 102 -2.24 -7.98 -17.16
N SER A 103 -1.01 -7.60 -17.48
CA SER A 103 0.17 -8.47 -17.26
C SER A 103 0.40 -8.77 -15.78
N GLU A 104 0.17 -7.79 -14.90
CA GLU A 104 0.27 -8.00 -13.45
C GLU A 104 -0.83 -8.89 -12.93
N LYS A 105 -2.06 -8.70 -13.42
CA LYS A 105 -3.19 -9.54 -13.08
C LYS A 105 -2.93 -11.00 -13.45
N MET A 106 -2.35 -11.24 -14.63
CA MET A 106 -1.99 -12.59 -15.07
C MET A 106 -0.97 -13.24 -14.14
N VAL A 107 0.01 -12.47 -13.65
CA VAL A 107 0.99 -12.98 -12.69
C VAL A 107 0.28 -13.39 -11.39
N LEU A 108 -0.56 -12.50 -10.85
CA LEU A 108 -1.29 -12.80 -9.60
C LEU A 108 -2.20 -14.02 -9.76
N GLU A 109 -2.89 -14.14 -10.88
CA GLU A 109 -3.75 -15.30 -11.16
C GLU A 109 -2.94 -16.59 -11.25
N SER A 110 -1.75 -16.56 -11.88
CA SER A 110 -0.89 -17.73 -12.03
C SER A 110 -0.36 -18.25 -10.70
N TYR A 111 -0.26 -17.40 -9.69
CA TYR A 111 0.15 -17.75 -8.33
C TYR A 111 -1.03 -17.95 -7.39
N PHE A 112 -2.27 -17.84 -7.89
CA PHE A 112 -3.51 -17.96 -7.09
C PHE A 112 -3.58 -16.93 -5.96
N VAL A 113 -3.09 -15.71 -6.20
CA VAL A 113 -3.00 -14.65 -5.18
C VAL A 113 -3.66 -13.35 -5.62
N LEU A 114 -4.58 -13.39 -6.60
CA LEU A 114 -5.30 -12.20 -7.04
C LEU A 114 -6.11 -11.55 -5.91
N ASP A 115 -6.56 -12.33 -4.96
CA ASP A 115 -7.30 -11.84 -3.79
C ASP A 115 -6.45 -10.97 -2.85
N GLY A 116 -5.14 -10.96 -3.00
CA GLY A 116 -4.25 -10.04 -2.28
C GLY A 116 -4.29 -8.62 -2.82
N PHE A 117 -4.75 -8.41 -4.04
CA PHE A 117 -4.85 -7.08 -4.62
C PHE A 117 -6.15 -6.40 -4.18
N PHE A 118 -6.01 -5.21 -3.56
CA PHE A 118 -7.14 -4.37 -3.18
C PHE A 118 -7.12 -3.11 -4.05
N ARG A 119 -8.11 -3.00 -4.95
CA ARG A 119 -8.21 -1.84 -5.84
C ARG A 119 -8.73 -0.64 -5.08
N MET A 120 -7.91 0.41 -5.05
CA MET A 120 -8.30 1.70 -4.48
C MET A 120 -8.95 2.55 -5.57
N ASN A 121 -10.14 3.10 -5.29
CA ASN A 121 -10.79 4.04 -6.19
C ASN A 121 -10.54 5.46 -5.68
N PRO A 122 -9.69 6.27 -6.37
CA PRO A 122 -9.36 7.60 -5.88
C PRO A 122 -10.54 8.58 -5.87
N LYS A 123 -11.64 8.24 -6.55
CA LYS A 123 -12.85 9.08 -6.60
C LYS A 123 -13.85 8.76 -5.48
N ASP A 124 -13.66 7.66 -4.77
CA ASP A 124 -14.56 7.25 -3.69
C ASP A 124 -14.12 7.88 -2.36
N PRO A 125 -14.91 8.80 -1.78
CA PRO A 125 -14.54 9.44 -0.52
C PRO A 125 -14.50 8.48 0.68
N GLU A 126 -15.09 7.30 0.55
CA GLU A 126 -15.09 6.27 1.60
C GLU A 126 -13.97 5.24 1.44
N MET A 127 -13.08 5.43 0.46
CA MET A 127 -12.11 4.39 0.07
C MET A 127 -11.15 4.04 1.20
N ALA A 128 -10.60 5.04 1.89
CA ALA A 128 -9.67 4.78 2.99
C ALA A 128 -10.36 4.04 4.15
N LYS A 129 -11.63 4.36 4.43
CA LYS A 129 -12.43 3.63 5.43
C LYS A 129 -12.66 2.17 5.01
N LYS A 130 -12.95 1.94 3.74
CA LYS A 130 -13.14 0.57 3.21
C LYS A 130 -11.86 -0.24 3.32
N ALA A 131 -10.72 0.37 2.99
CA ALA A 131 -9.42 -0.28 3.13
C ALA A 131 -9.13 -0.65 4.58
N LEU A 132 -9.41 0.25 5.51
CA LEU A 132 -9.22 -0.01 6.95
C LEU A 132 -10.11 -1.16 7.43
N LEU A 133 -11.39 -1.17 7.04
CA LEU A 133 -12.30 -2.25 7.40
C LEU A 133 -11.82 -3.59 6.83
N PHE A 134 -11.31 -3.58 5.62
CA PHE A 134 -10.75 -4.77 4.99
C PHE A 134 -9.58 -5.32 5.82
N LEU A 135 -8.64 -4.46 6.22
CA LEU A 135 -7.50 -4.88 7.05
C LEU A 135 -7.96 -5.42 8.41
N LYS A 136 -8.96 -4.79 9.02
CA LYS A 136 -9.49 -5.22 10.32
C LYS A 136 -10.19 -6.57 10.26
N SER A 137 -10.56 -7.05 9.09
CA SER A 137 -11.20 -8.35 8.91
C SER A 137 -10.23 -9.52 9.10
N PHE A 138 -8.93 -9.26 9.08
CA PHE A 138 -7.91 -10.29 9.25
C PHE A 138 -7.46 -10.41 10.70
N LYS A 139 -6.98 -11.60 11.07
CA LYS A 139 -6.34 -11.83 12.36
C LYS A 139 -4.94 -11.19 12.36
N ARG A 140 -4.54 -10.74 13.53
CA ARG A 140 -3.22 -10.11 13.72
C ARG A 140 -2.28 -11.01 14.46
#